data_d45511b3876d7c9222e0ff28e1ef5a10
#
_entry.id   d45511b3876d7c9222e0ff28e1ef5a10
#
_cell.length_a   1.000
_cell.length_b   1.000
_cell.length_c   1.000
_cell.angle_alpha   90.00
_cell.angle_beta   90.00
_cell.angle_gamma   90.00
#
_symmetry.space_group_name_H-M   'P 1'
#
loop_
_entity.id
_entity.type
_entity.pdbx_description
1 polymer ?
#
loop_
_entity_poly.entity_id
_entity_poly.type
_entity_poly.pdbx_seq_one_letter_code
_entity_poly.pdbx_strand_id
1 'polypeptide(L)'
;MHILVTNDDGVTAPGLLALVQEIRKLDAEVTVLAPDHNWSASGHVKTMHRPMRVSETVLADGSQAWRSDGAPSDCVALALMGVLPIKYDLVVSGINPNANIGHDVTYSGTVTAAMEAAIGGVPGVAVSLDAPEHHVGFLDYSAAASITRRIIAKLLEINYFRDKPSVLNINVPYLPEDEFKGIRITRQGLRIYRDELVKRIDPRGRPYYWIGGEAPTGMHEDGTDFGALKDGYVSITPLTLDLTD
;
A
#
# COMPACT_ATOMS: atom_id res chain seq x y z
N MET A 1 -18.99 2.79 -11.20
CA MET A 1 -17.92 2.05 -10.51
C MET A 1 -17.59 2.80 -9.23
N HIS A 2 -17.39 2.08 -8.13
CA HIS A 2 -17.05 2.68 -6.83
C HIS A 2 -15.71 2.13 -6.32
N ILE A 3 -14.75 3.00 -6.02
CA ILE A 3 -13.40 2.65 -5.57
C ILE A 3 -13.28 2.98 -4.08
N LEU A 4 -12.85 2.00 -3.29
CA LEU A 4 -12.39 2.23 -1.91
C LEU A 4 -10.91 2.57 -1.94
N VAL A 5 -10.52 3.67 -1.26
CA VAL A 5 -9.11 4.02 -1.05
C VAL A 5 -8.78 3.93 0.44
N THR A 6 -7.66 3.29 0.76
CA THR A 6 -7.13 3.11 2.11
C THR A 6 -5.60 3.22 2.11
N ASN A 7 -4.95 3.06 3.26
CA ASN A 7 -3.49 2.98 3.43
C ASN A 7 -3.14 2.40 4.80
N ASP A 8 -1.85 2.32 5.13
CA ASP A 8 -1.35 1.95 6.46
C ASP A 8 -0.71 3.12 7.23
N ASP A 9 -0.43 4.24 6.57
CA ASP A 9 0.11 5.44 7.23
C ASP A 9 -0.93 6.27 7.98
N GLY A 10 -2.22 5.98 7.75
CA GLY A 10 -3.35 6.67 8.37
C GLY A 10 -4.01 7.72 7.47
N VAL A 11 -5.24 8.10 7.85
CA VAL A 11 -6.13 8.96 7.05
C VAL A 11 -5.58 10.36 6.76
N THR A 12 -4.63 10.84 7.55
CA THR A 12 -3.99 12.17 7.38
C THR A 12 -2.71 12.12 6.53
N ALA A 13 -2.31 10.93 6.06
CA ALA A 13 -1.06 10.77 5.32
C ALA A 13 -1.10 11.49 3.96
N PRO A 14 -0.02 12.20 3.57
CA PRO A 14 0.03 12.92 2.30
C PRO A 14 -0.02 11.99 1.08
N GLY A 15 0.53 10.78 1.19
CA GLY A 15 0.45 9.77 0.12
C GLY A 15 -0.98 9.32 -0.16
N LEU A 16 -1.82 9.17 0.88
CA LEU A 16 -3.24 8.88 0.73
C LEU A 16 -3.96 10.00 -0.02
N LEU A 17 -3.74 11.24 0.39
CA LEU A 17 -4.37 12.40 -0.24
C LEU A 17 -4.00 12.49 -1.72
N ALA A 18 -2.71 12.36 -2.05
CA ALA A 18 -2.24 12.40 -3.44
C ALA A 18 -2.91 11.31 -4.29
N LEU A 19 -3.00 10.08 -3.75
CA LEU A 19 -3.69 8.98 -4.42
C LEU A 19 -5.17 9.29 -4.65
N VAL A 20 -5.89 9.72 -3.63
CA VAL A 20 -7.32 10.06 -3.71
C VAL A 20 -7.59 11.13 -4.76
N GLN A 21 -6.76 12.19 -4.80
CA GLN A 21 -6.90 13.28 -5.78
C GLN A 21 -6.73 12.80 -7.22
N GLU A 22 -5.81 11.87 -7.48
CA GLU A 22 -5.64 11.30 -8.81
C GLU A 22 -6.73 10.29 -9.16
N ILE A 23 -7.11 9.38 -8.24
CA ILE A 23 -8.16 8.38 -8.49
C ILE A 23 -9.51 9.05 -8.77
N ARG A 24 -9.82 10.18 -8.14
CA ARG A 24 -11.03 10.97 -8.42
C ARG A 24 -11.11 11.54 -9.84
N LYS A 25 -10.01 11.55 -10.60
CA LYS A 25 -10.01 11.93 -12.02
C LYS A 25 -10.46 10.80 -12.94
N LEU A 26 -10.63 9.58 -12.43
CA LEU A 26 -11.29 8.50 -13.15
C LEU A 26 -12.80 8.72 -13.15
N ASP A 27 -13.50 8.09 -14.11
CA ASP A 27 -14.98 8.05 -14.12
C ASP A 27 -15.49 7.05 -13.07
N ALA A 28 -15.28 7.40 -11.79
CA ALA A 28 -15.59 6.56 -10.65
C ALA A 28 -15.92 7.38 -9.40
N GLU A 29 -16.80 6.87 -8.56
CA GLU A 29 -17.00 7.37 -7.20
C GLU A 29 -15.88 6.85 -6.30
N VAL A 30 -15.40 7.68 -5.38
CA VAL A 30 -14.29 7.35 -4.48
C VAL A 30 -14.73 7.54 -3.03
N THR A 31 -14.59 6.47 -2.25
CA THR A 31 -14.74 6.49 -0.80
C THR A 31 -13.38 6.26 -0.14
N VAL A 32 -13.09 7.00 0.92
CA VAL A 32 -11.90 6.82 1.74
C VAL A 32 -12.30 6.25 3.09
N LEU A 33 -11.73 5.10 3.45
CA LEU A 33 -11.75 4.55 4.81
C LEU A 33 -10.35 4.05 5.14
N ALA A 34 -9.68 4.72 6.06
CA ALA A 34 -8.29 4.45 6.43
C ALA A 34 -8.11 4.42 7.96
N PRO A 35 -7.02 3.85 8.46
CA PRO A 35 -6.69 3.89 9.89
C PRO A 35 -6.58 5.33 10.42
N ASP A 36 -6.87 5.50 11.71
CA ASP A 36 -6.73 6.80 12.40
C ASP A 36 -5.27 7.13 12.78
N HIS A 37 -4.38 6.17 12.70
CA HIS A 37 -2.93 6.30 12.96
C HIS A 37 -2.12 5.35 12.07
N ASN A 38 -0.79 5.47 12.14
CA ASN A 38 0.14 4.65 11.37
C ASN A 38 0.20 3.20 11.90
N TRP A 39 0.10 2.24 10.97
CA TRP A 39 0.18 0.80 11.20
C TRP A 39 1.35 0.14 10.46
N SER A 40 2.47 0.84 10.28
CA SER A 40 3.65 0.30 9.59
C SER A 40 4.08 -1.05 10.13
N ALA A 41 4.47 -1.95 9.23
CA ALA A 41 4.90 -3.31 9.53
C ALA A 41 3.89 -4.16 10.32
N SER A 42 2.60 -3.87 10.19
CA SER A 42 1.54 -4.63 10.86
C SER A 42 1.26 -5.99 10.22
N GLY A 43 1.63 -6.18 8.95
CA GLY A 43 1.27 -7.37 8.19
C GLY A 43 -0.25 -7.51 8.00
N HIS A 44 -0.72 -8.74 7.75
CA HIS A 44 -2.13 -9.03 7.57
C HIS A 44 -2.82 -9.29 8.91
N VAL A 45 -3.22 -8.21 9.57
CA VAL A 45 -3.87 -8.25 10.89
C VAL A 45 -5.39 -8.25 10.74
N LYS A 46 -6.07 -9.02 11.60
CA LYS A 46 -7.53 -8.95 11.79
C LYS A 46 -7.84 -8.73 13.26
N THR A 47 -8.49 -7.63 13.59
CA THR A 47 -8.82 -7.27 14.97
C THR A 47 -10.06 -8.01 15.44
N MET A 48 -9.87 -9.10 16.22
CA MET A 48 -10.95 -9.95 16.72
C MET A 48 -11.19 -9.82 18.24
N HIS A 49 -10.27 -9.17 18.97
CA HIS A 49 -10.25 -9.14 20.42
C HIS A 49 -10.92 -7.90 21.04
N ARG A 50 -11.34 -6.94 20.23
CA ARG A 50 -12.03 -5.72 20.63
C ARG A 50 -12.99 -5.22 19.56
N PRO A 51 -14.02 -4.43 19.90
CA PRO A 51 -14.82 -3.73 18.90
C PRO A 51 -13.96 -2.66 18.20
N MET A 52 -14.26 -2.40 16.93
CA MET A 52 -13.69 -1.31 16.16
C MET A 52 -14.71 -0.21 15.95
N ARG A 53 -14.22 1.03 15.81
CA ARG A 53 -15.03 2.21 15.55
C ARG A 53 -14.69 2.79 14.19
N VAL A 54 -15.73 3.23 13.49
CA VAL A 54 -15.61 4.02 12.27
C VAL A 54 -16.26 5.37 12.52
N SER A 55 -15.58 6.43 12.19
CA SER A 55 -16.07 7.80 12.35
C SER A 55 -15.75 8.65 11.13
N GLU A 56 -16.62 9.63 10.84
CA GLU A 56 -16.37 10.62 9.81
C GLU A 56 -15.16 11.49 10.12
N THR A 57 -14.47 11.91 9.08
CA THR A 57 -13.36 12.85 9.12
C THR A 57 -13.27 13.57 7.78
N VAL A 58 -12.29 14.46 7.65
CA VAL A 58 -11.99 15.14 6.39
C VAL A 58 -10.52 14.99 6.05
N LEU A 59 -10.20 14.86 4.77
CA LEU A 59 -8.84 14.95 4.27
C LEU A 59 -8.33 16.40 4.31
N ALA A 60 -7.04 16.61 4.09
CA ALA A 60 -6.44 17.94 4.12
C ALA A 60 -6.98 18.89 3.02
N ASP A 61 -7.60 18.36 1.96
CA ASP A 61 -8.29 19.13 0.92
C ASP A 61 -9.76 19.47 1.28
N GLY A 62 -10.21 19.13 2.50
CA GLY A 62 -11.57 19.34 3.00
C GLY A 62 -12.59 18.31 2.54
N SER A 63 -12.20 17.33 1.74
CA SER A 63 -13.12 16.29 1.26
C SER A 63 -13.44 15.27 2.35
N GLN A 64 -14.66 14.72 2.29
CA GLN A 64 -15.14 13.70 3.24
C GLN A 64 -14.33 12.41 3.16
N ALA A 65 -14.05 11.84 4.34
CA ALA A 65 -13.41 10.55 4.52
C ALA A 65 -13.93 9.89 5.81
N TRP A 66 -13.59 8.62 6.00
CA TRP A 66 -13.83 7.87 7.24
C TRP A 66 -12.50 7.37 7.80
N ARG A 67 -12.42 7.28 9.11
CA ARG A 67 -11.28 6.70 9.83
C ARG A 67 -11.74 5.59 10.75
N SER A 68 -10.87 4.59 10.95
CA SER A 68 -11.08 3.50 11.89
C SER A 68 -9.89 3.35 12.83
N ASP A 69 -10.14 2.87 14.06
CA ASP A 69 -9.10 2.43 15.01
C ASP A 69 -8.62 0.98 14.71
N GLY A 70 -9.05 0.39 13.60
CA GLY A 70 -8.58 -0.88 13.08
C GLY A 70 -7.36 -0.76 12.16
N ALA A 71 -6.73 -1.90 11.86
CA ALA A 71 -5.64 -2.01 10.89
C ALA A 71 -6.11 -1.74 9.46
N PRO A 72 -5.20 -1.55 8.48
CA PRO A 72 -5.57 -1.36 7.06
C PRO A 72 -6.49 -2.44 6.51
N SER A 73 -6.18 -3.71 6.76
CA SER A 73 -7.03 -4.86 6.40
C SER A 73 -8.38 -4.84 7.09
N ASP A 74 -8.46 -4.38 8.36
CA ASP A 74 -9.74 -4.19 9.04
C ASP A 74 -10.59 -3.09 8.38
N CYS A 75 -9.98 -2.00 7.93
CA CYS A 75 -10.69 -0.94 7.20
C CYS A 75 -11.35 -1.48 5.93
N VAL A 76 -10.62 -2.30 5.17
CA VAL A 76 -11.15 -2.95 3.97
C VAL A 76 -12.25 -3.93 4.33
N ALA A 77 -12.04 -4.82 5.31
CA ALA A 77 -13.02 -5.78 5.76
C ALA A 77 -14.32 -5.10 6.21
N LEU A 78 -14.24 -4.04 7.04
CA LEU A 78 -15.39 -3.26 7.50
C LEU A 78 -16.15 -2.63 6.34
N ALA A 79 -15.45 -2.04 5.36
CA ALA A 79 -16.07 -1.47 4.18
C ALA A 79 -16.82 -2.51 3.35
N LEU A 80 -16.20 -3.66 3.07
CA LEU A 80 -16.79 -4.74 2.28
C LEU A 80 -17.96 -5.44 3.02
N MET A 81 -17.92 -5.49 4.35
CA MET A 81 -19.03 -5.98 5.18
C MET A 81 -20.18 -4.97 5.32
N GLY A 82 -20.06 -3.76 4.75
CA GLY A 82 -21.16 -2.80 4.67
C GLY A 82 -21.26 -1.84 5.85
N VAL A 83 -20.14 -1.52 6.54
CA VAL A 83 -20.13 -0.44 7.54
C VAL A 83 -20.56 0.90 6.92
N LEU A 84 -20.27 1.08 5.66
CA LEU A 84 -20.89 2.07 4.79
C LEU A 84 -21.79 1.34 3.78
N PRO A 85 -22.99 1.86 3.46
CA PRO A 85 -23.96 1.17 2.57
C PRO A 85 -23.55 1.32 1.10
N ILE A 86 -22.33 0.94 0.76
CA ILE A 86 -21.69 1.10 -0.54
C ILE A 86 -21.13 -0.26 -0.97
N LYS A 87 -21.35 -0.60 -2.25
CA LYS A 87 -20.71 -1.75 -2.89
C LYS A 87 -19.49 -1.27 -3.69
N TYR A 88 -18.34 -1.86 -3.39
CA TYR A 88 -17.09 -1.48 -4.04
C TYR A 88 -16.72 -2.45 -5.16
N ASP A 89 -16.15 -1.89 -6.23
CA ASP A 89 -15.70 -2.61 -7.42
C ASP A 89 -14.17 -2.78 -7.44
N LEU A 90 -13.45 -1.95 -6.70
CA LEU A 90 -11.99 -1.94 -6.61
C LEU A 90 -11.56 -1.37 -5.26
N VAL A 91 -10.49 -1.91 -4.70
CA VAL A 91 -9.79 -1.32 -3.54
C VAL A 91 -8.40 -0.88 -3.97
N VAL A 92 -8.01 0.35 -3.62
CA VAL A 92 -6.66 0.88 -3.85
C VAL A 92 -6.07 1.29 -2.50
N SER A 93 -4.93 0.70 -2.15
CA SER A 93 -4.23 0.95 -0.88
C SER A 93 -2.90 1.66 -1.13
N GLY A 94 -2.67 2.79 -0.47
CA GLY A 94 -1.42 3.55 -0.55
C GLY A 94 -1.64 5.07 -0.51
N ILE A 95 -0.64 5.89 -0.89
CA ILE A 95 0.70 5.50 -1.39
C ILE A 95 1.64 5.40 -0.19
N ASN A 96 2.20 4.22 0.03
CA ASN A 96 3.21 4.01 1.06
C ASN A 96 4.52 4.72 0.70
N PRO A 97 5.23 5.38 1.64
CA PRO A 97 6.46 6.12 1.34
C PRO A 97 7.66 5.22 0.98
N ASN A 98 7.62 3.94 1.35
CA ASN A 98 8.69 2.98 1.08
C ASN A 98 8.20 1.85 0.18
N ALA A 99 9.06 1.36 -0.72
CA ALA A 99 8.72 0.25 -1.59
C ALA A 99 8.39 -1.02 -0.79
N ASN A 100 7.34 -1.72 -1.19
CA ASN A 100 6.95 -3.02 -0.66
C ASN A 100 7.28 -4.09 -1.72
N ILE A 101 8.50 -4.62 -1.66
CA ILE A 101 9.06 -5.54 -2.65
C ILE A 101 9.64 -6.80 -2.01
N GLY A 102 9.71 -7.87 -2.79
CA GLY A 102 10.20 -9.15 -2.28
C GLY A 102 9.44 -9.60 -1.04
N HIS A 103 10.16 -10.00 0.01
CA HIS A 103 9.56 -10.49 1.26
C HIS A 103 8.85 -9.41 2.08
N ASP A 104 9.15 -8.11 1.86
CA ASP A 104 8.48 -7.00 2.56
C ASP A 104 6.96 -7.03 2.36
N VAL A 105 6.49 -7.60 1.25
CA VAL A 105 5.07 -7.81 0.94
C VAL A 105 4.31 -8.46 2.10
N THR A 106 4.94 -9.40 2.83
CA THR A 106 4.29 -10.12 3.94
C THR A 106 4.13 -9.28 5.21
N TYR A 107 4.93 -8.24 5.37
CA TYR A 107 4.89 -7.32 6.52
C TYR A 107 4.08 -6.05 6.22
N SER A 108 3.79 -5.77 4.96
CA SER A 108 3.18 -4.52 4.52
C SER A 108 1.68 -4.45 4.84
N GLY A 109 1.27 -3.44 5.60
CA GLY A 109 -0.14 -3.11 5.79
C GLY A 109 -0.81 -2.65 4.49
N THR A 110 -0.07 -1.91 3.64
CA THR A 110 -0.53 -1.46 2.32
C THR A 110 -0.90 -2.64 1.42
N VAL A 111 0.00 -3.63 1.31
CA VAL A 111 -0.22 -4.80 0.43
C VAL A 111 -1.30 -5.72 0.99
N THR A 112 -1.29 -5.94 2.30
CA THR A 112 -2.28 -6.82 2.94
C THR A 112 -3.69 -6.24 2.95
N ALA A 113 -3.85 -4.91 2.91
CA ALA A 113 -5.15 -4.29 2.65
C ALA A 113 -5.69 -4.65 1.24
N ALA A 114 -4.84 -4.64 0.22
CA ALA A 114 -5.22 -5.10 -1.12
C ALA A 114 -5.50 -6.62 -1.16
N MET A 115 -4.77 -7.41 -0.37
CA MET A 115 -5.05 -8.85 -0.21
C MET A 115 -6.39 -9.10 0.47
N GLU A 116 -6.75 -8.33 1.52
CA GLU A 116 -8.06 -8.44 2.17
C GLU A 116 -9.21 -8.14 1.22
N ALA A 117 -9.02 -7.18 0.29
CA ALA A 117 -9.99 -6.92 -0.78
C ALA A 117 -10.23 -8.18 -1.63
N ALA A 118 -9.18 -8.84 -2.08
CA ALA A 118 -9.27 -10.06 -2.89
C ALA A 118 -9.92 -11.22 -2.11
N ILE A 119 -9.64 -11.36 -0.81
CA ILE A 119 -10.33 -12.32 0.08
C ILE A 119 -11.83 -12.00 0.14
N GLY A 120 -12.19 -10.72 0.19
CA GLY A 120 -13.57 -10.24 0.16
C GLY A 120 -14.25 -10.31 -1.22
N GLY A 121 -13.57 -10.83 -2.25
CA GLY A 121 -14.10 -10.98 -3.60
C GLY A 121 -14.01 -9.71 -4.47
N VAL A 122 -13.24 -8.70 -4.06
CA VAL A 122 -13.02 -7.45 -4.79
C VAL A 122 -11.54 -7.34 -5.17
N PRO A 123 -11.19 -6.94 -6.40
CA PRO A 123 -9.79 -6.74 -6.76
C PRO A 123 -9.11 -5.67 -5.90
N GLY A 124 -7.84 -5.89 -5.59
CA GLY A 124 -7.02 -4.98 -4.77
C GLY A 124 -5.76 -4.52 -5.49
N VAL A 125 -5.44 -3.25 -5.35
CA VAL A 125 -4.19 -2.65 -5.86
C VAL A 125 -3.46 -2.00 -4.69
N ALA A 126 -2.23 -2.42 -4.43
CA ALA A 126 -1.33 -1.78 -3.48
C ALA A 126 -0.36 -0.86 -4.23
N VAL A 127 -0.07 0.30 -3.68
CA VAL A 127 0.80 1.31 -4.29
C VAL A 127 1.83 1.80 -3.29
N SER A 128 3.10 1.74 -3.68
CA SER A 128 4.23 2.19 -2.87
C SER A 128 5.20 3.04 -3.70
N LEU A 129 5.83 3.99 -3.05
CA LEU A 129 6.88 4.84 -3.60
C LEU A 129 8.24 4.34 -3.09
N ASP A 130 9.22 4.16 -3.96
CA ASP A 130 10.60 3.82 -3.56
C ASP A 130 11.34 5.09 -3.16
N ALA A 131 10.89 5.74 -2.08
CA ALA A 131 11.54 6.97 -1.61
C ALA A 131 12.93 6.70 -1.04
N PRO A 132 13.89 7.63 -1.21
CA PRO A 132 15.20 7.52 -0.60
C PRO A 132 15.12 7.44 0.94
N GLU A 133 15.83 6.50 1.55
CA GLU A 133 15.78 6.23 3.00
C GLU A 133 16.08 7.46 3.87
N HIS A 134 16.97 8.32 3.40
CA HIS A 134 17.37 9.54 4.11
C HIS A 134 16.79 10.81 3.47
N HIS A 135 15.59 10.71 2.84
CA HIS A 135 14.92 11.87 2.30
C HIS A 135 14.63 12.90 3.39
N VAL A 136 15.00 14.15 3.13
CA VAL A 136 14.75 15.27 4.07
C VAL A 136 13.66 16.15 3.49
N GLY A 137 12.61 16.38 4.26
CA GLY A 137 11.49 17.23 3.87
C GLY A 137 10.24 16.43 3.47
N PHE A 138 9.34 17.07 2.74
CA PHE A 138 8.11 16.44 2.27
C PHE A 138 8.39 15.60 1.03
N LEU A 139 7.88 14.36 1.02
CA LEU A 139 7.92 13.51 -0.16
C LEU A 139 6.90 14.01 -1.20
N ASP A 140 7.32 14.03 -2.46
CA ASP A 140 6.43 14.28 -3.59
C ASP A 140 5.83 12.96 -4.09
N TYR A 141 4.54 12.80 -3.94
CA TYR A 141 3.77 11.64 -4.39
C TYR A 141 3.11 11.84 -5.76
N SER A 142 3.26 13.01 -6.39
CA SER A 142 2.50 13.39 -7.59
C SER A 142 2.74 12.44 -8.76
N ALA A 143 4.00 12.12 -9.06
CA ALA A 143 4.35 11.18 -10.13
C ALA A 143 3.80 9.77 -9.86
N ALA A 144 3.92 9.28 -8.61
CA ALA A 144 3.40 7.97 -8.23
C ALA A 144 1.87 7.91 -8.30
N ALA A 145 1.18 8.95 -7.87
CA ALA A 145 -0.27 9.03 -7.96
C ALA A 145 -0.76 9.11 -9.41
N SER A 146 -0.11 9.95 -10.24
CA SER A 146 -0.44 10.11 -11.66
C SER A 146 -0.28 8.81 -12.45
N ILE A 147 0.88 8.15 -12.34
CA ILE A 147 1.13 6.89 -13.05
C ILE A 147 0.19 5.78 -12.56
N THR A 148 -0.13 5.74 -11.25
CA THR A 148 -1.09 4.77 -10.70
C THR A 148 -2.47 4.94 -11.32
N ARG A 149 -2.98 6.17 -11.43
CA ARG A 149 -4.25 6.45 -12.11
C ARG A 149 -4.24 5.95 -13.55
N ARG A 150 -3.15 6.21 -14.29
CA ARG A 150 -3.02 5.77 -15.70
C ARG A 150 -2.99 4.24 -15.81
N ILE A 151 -2.32 3.56 -14.91
CA ILE A 151 -2.30 2.09 -14.84
C ILE A 151 -3.70 1.57 -14.57
N ILE A 152 -4.40 2.09 -13.55
CA ILE A 152 -5.76 1.65 -13.20
C ILE A 152 -6.71 1.92 -14.38
N ALA A 153 -6.65 3.09 -15.01
CA ALA A 153 -7.47 3.39 -16.19
C ALA A 153 -7.27 2.35 -17.30
N LYS A 154 -6.02 1.97 -17.57
CA LYS A 154 -5.70 0.96 -18.59
C LYS A 154 -6.18 -0.43 -18.22
N LEU A 155 -6.04 -0.83 -16.95
CA LEU A 155 -6.52 -2.11 -16.44
C LEU A 155 -8.05 -2.23 -16.54
N LEU A 156 -8.77 -1.14 -16.28
CA LEU A 156 -10.23 -1.05 -16.43
C LEU A 156 -10.64 -1.13 -17.91
N GLU A 157 -9.97 -0.40 -18.79
CA GLU A 157 -10.21 -0.42 -20.25
C GLU A 157 -10.11 -1.83 -20.82
N ILE A 158 -9.09 -2.60 -20.42
CA ILE A 158 -8.87 -3.98 -20.88
C ILE A 158 -9.66 -5.03 -20.07
N ASN A 159 -10.51 -4.62 -19.14
CA ASN A 159 -11.30 -5.48 -18.25
C ASN A 159 -10.45 -6.50 -17.48
N TYR A 160 -9.24 -6.11 -17.02
CA TYR A 160 -8.30 -6.99 -16.35
C TYR A 160 -8.88 -7.68 -15.10
N PHE A 161 -9.74 -6.97 -14.35
CA PHE A 161 -10.31 -7.44 -13.09
C PHE A 161 -11.57 -8.30 -13.25
N ARG A 162 -12.01 -8.60 -14.49
CA ARG A 162 -13.31 -9.21 -14.76
C ARG A 162 -13.47 -10.63 -14.22
N ASP A 163 -12.44 -11.45 -14.36
CA ASP A 163 -12.60 -12.91 -14.23
C ASP A 163 -12.30 -13.43 -12.83
N LYS A 164 -11.55 -12.71 -12.02
CA LYS A 164 -11.24 -13.07 -10.62
C LYS A 164 -10.74 -11.86 -9.82
N PRO A 165 -10.98 -11.85 -8.49
CA PRO A 165 -10.30 -10.95 -7.60
C PRO A 165 -8.79 -11.16 -7.72
N SER A 166 -8.06 -10.11 -8.04
CA SER A 166 -6.61 -10.15 -8.21
C SER A 166 -5.96 -9.11 -7.31
N VAL A 167 -4.73 -9.35 -6.93
CA VAL A 167 -3.91 -8.40 -6.18
C VAL A 167 -2.78 -7.94 -7.08
N LEU A 168 -2.68 -6.63 -7.27
CA LEU A 168 -1.54 -6.02 -7.95
C LEU A 168 -0.75 -5.18 -6.95
N ASN A 169 0.55 -5.41 -6.88
CA ASN A 169 1.48 -4.62 -6.09
C ASN A 169 2.29 -3.73 -7.02
N ILE A 170 2.04 -2.42 -6.96
CA ILE A 170 2.68 -1.40 -7.78
C ILE A 170 3.73 -0.70 -6.92
N ASN A 171 4.97 -0.68 -7.40
CA ASN A 171 6.04 0.09 -6.78
C ASN A 171 6.58 1.09 -7.81
N VAL A 172 6.71 2.35 -7.41
CA VAL A 172 7.08 3.46 -8.28
C VAL A 172 8.41 4.02 -7.82
N PRO A 173 9.43 4.15 -8.70
CA PRO A 173 10.70 4.77 -8.34
C PRO A 173 10.49 6.25 -8.00
N TYR A 174 11.27 6.79 -7.05
CA TYR A 174 11.23 8.21 -6.70
C TYR A 174 11.94 9.06 -7.74
N LEU A 175 11.29 9.26 -8.86
CA LEU A 175 11.75 10.01 -10.02
C LEU A 175 10.62 10.92 -10.55
N PRO A 176 10.92 12.01 -11.26
CA PRO A 176 9.93 12.70 -12.09
C PRO A 176 9.28 11.74 -13.10
N GLU A 177 8.00 11.98 -13.43
CA GLU A 177 7.25 11.05 -14.30
C GLU A 177 7.85 10.90 -15.71
N ASP A 178 8.46 11.94 -16.24
CA ASP A 178 9.14 11.96 -17.54
C ASP A 178 10.48 11.20 -17.55
N GLU A 179 11.02 10.88 -16.37
CA GLU A 179 12.22 10.06 -16.23
C GLU A 179 11.92 8.56 -16.07
N PHE A 180 10.65 8.17 -15.93
CA PHE A 180 10.30 6.75 -15.91
C PHE A 180 10.64 6.08 -17.24
N LYS A 181 11.43 5.02 -17.19
CA LYS A 181 11.78 4.23 -18.37
C LYS A 181 10.63 3.37 -18.91
N GLY A 182 9.50 3.37 -18.22
CA GLY A 182 8.30 2.62 -18.56
C GLY A 182 7.81 1.75 -17.40
N ILE A 183 6.98 0.76 -17.72
CA ILE A 183 6.37 -0.17 -16.76
C ILE A 183 6.87 -1.58 -17.05
N ARG A 184 7.20 -2.35 -16.01
CA ARG A 184 7.53 -3.78 -16.10
C ARG A 184 6.57 -4.61 -15.26
N ILE A 185 6.09 -5.70 -15.84
CA ILE A 185 5.43 -6.78 -15.07
C ILE A 185 6.54 -7.61 -14.45
N THR A 186 6.51 -7.77 -13.14
CA THR A 186 7.61 -8.32 -12.37
C THR A 186 7.17 -9.49 -11.49
N ARG A 187 8.14 -10.23 -10.98
CA ARG A 187 8.00 -11.17 -9.87
C ARG A 187 8.69 -10.60 -8.62
N GLN A 188 8.38 -11.15 -7.46
CA GLN A 188 9.08 -10.79 -6.22
C GLN A 188 10.57 -11.10 -6.34
N GLY A 189 11.41 -10.12 -5.99
CA GLY A 189 12.84 -10.27 -5.88
C GLY A 189 13.28 -10.74 -4.51
N LEU A 190 14.59 -10.96 -4.33
CA LEU A 190 15.16 -11.30 -3.05
C LEU A 190 15.56 -10.04 -2.27
N ARG A 191 14.95 -9.83 -1.10
CA ARG A 191 15.38 -8.82 -0.12
C ARG A 191 16.45 -9.41 0.78
N ILE A 192 17.43 -8.61 1.12
CA ILE A 192 18.54 -8.98 2.00
C ILE A 192 18.45 -8.09 3.24
N TYR A 193 18.16 -8.72 4.38
CA TYR A 193 18.11 -8.06 5.69
C TYR A 193 19.45 -8.26 6.41
N ARG A 194 19.92 -7.21 7.10
CA ARG A 194 21.11 -7.23 7.95
C ARG A 194 20.72 -6.74 9.35
N ASP A 195 19.73 -7.46 9.92
CA ASP A 195 19.17 -7.12 11.21
C ASP A 195 20.19 -7.32 12.33
N GLU A 196 20.21 -6.40 13.28
CA GLU A 196 21.02 -6.46 14.49
C GLU A 196 20.13 -6.37 15.72
N LEU A 197 20.40 -7.23 16.71
CA LEU A 197 19.76 -7.14 18.01
C LEU A 197 20.45 -6.08 18.88
N VAL A 198 19.81 -4.93 19.05
CA VAL A 198 20.30 -3.87 19.94
C VAL A 198 19.67 -4.00 21.31
N LYS A 199 20.44 -4.48 22.29
CA LYS A 199 20.00 -4.56 23.70
C LYS A 199 20.34 -3.26 24.44
N ARG A 200 19.37 -2.74 25.20
CA ARG A 200 19.50 -1.59 26.10
C ARG A 200 18.89 -1.92 27.46
N ILE A 201 19.13 -1.06 28.44
CA ILE A 201 18.61 -1.20 29.81
C ILE A 201 17.83 0.07 30.13
N ASP A 202 16.60 -0.08 30.64
CA ASP A 202 15.76 1.04 31.05
C ASP A 202 16.24 1.65 32.38
N PRO A 203 15.77 2.83 32.81
CA PRO A 203 16.16 3.46 34.07
C PRO A 203 15.84 2.63 35.32
N ARG A 204 15.03 1.58 35.21
CA ARG A 204 14.67 0.65 36.30
C ARG A 204 15.48 -0.65 36.26
N GLY A 205 16.53 -0.72 35.41
CA GLY A 205 17.44 -1.87 35.30
C GLY A 205 16.87 -3.03 34.47
N ARG A 206 15.77 -2.86 33.75
CA ARG A 206 15.16 -3.93 32.93
C ARG A 206 15.68 -3.87 31.50
N PRO A 207 16.03 -5.00 30.87
CA PRO A 207 16.46 -5.01 29.48
C PRO A 207 15.28 -4.78 28.53
N TYR A 208 15.53 -4.04 27.46
CA TYR A 208 14.67 -3.95 26.29
C TYR A 208 15.52 -4.09 25.02
N TYR A 209 14.85 -4.39 23.91
CA TYR A 209 15.52 -4.79 22.69
C TYR A 209 14.92 -4.03 21.50
N TRP A 210 15.80 -3.63 20.58
CA TRP A 210 15.42 -3.15 19.26
C TRP A 210 15.89 -4.16 18.22
N ILE A 211 15.06 -4.40 17.20
CA ILE A 211 15.51 -4.97 15.94
C ILE A 211 16.03 -3.77 15.14
N GLY A 212 17.35 -3.66 15.03
CA GLY A 212 18.03 -2.59 14.30
C GLY A 212 18.78 -3.18 13.11
N GLY A 213 19.81 -2.49 12.65
CA GLY A 213 20.65 -2.91 11.55
C GLY A 213 20.65 -1.90 10.40
N GLU A 214 21.20 -2.31 9.27
CA GLU A 214 21.21 -1.52 8.05
C GLU A 214 19.87 -1.66 7.32
N ALA A 215 19.55 -0.66 6.48
CA ALA A 215 18.40 -0.74 5.58
C ALA A 215 18.45 -2.01 4.73
N PRO A 216 17.31 -2.66 4.52
CA PRO A 216 17.24 -3.82 3.66
C PRO A 216 17.71 -3.48 2.24
N THR A 217 18.59 -4.30 1.69
CA THR A 217 19.01 -4.23 0.30
C THR A 217 18.30 -5.33 -0.50
N GLY A 218 18.61 -5.49 -1.77
CA GLY A 218 18.07 -6.56 -2.60
C GLY A 218 19.05 -6.98 -3.68
N MET A 219 18.80 -8.13 -4.27
CA MET A 219 19.55 -8.56 -5.45
C MET A 219 18.99 -7.89 -6.69
N HIS A 220 19.86 -7.17 -7.41
CA HIS A 220 19.52 -6.63 -8.72
C HIS A 220 19.46 -7.79 -9.73
N GLU A 221 18.26 -8.19 -10.09
CA GLU A 221 17.99 -9.28 -11.01
C GLU A 221 16.91 -8.87 -12.00
N ASP A 222 17.08 -9.14 -13.27
CA ASP A 222 16.10 -8.81 -14.30
C ASP A 222 14.76 -9.56 -14.07
N GLY A 223 13.66 -8.89 -14.39
CA GLY A 223 12.32 -9.43 -14.18
C GLY A 223 11.83 -9.39 -12.72
N THR A 224 12.61 -8.88 -11.77
CA THR A 224 12.18 -8.70 -10.38
C THR A 224 11.71 -7.28 -10.10
N ASP A 225 10.90 -7.12 -9.04
CA ASP A 225 10.44 -5.82 -8.54
C ASP A 225 11.61 -4.92 -8.13
N PHE A 226 12.58 -5.46 -7.39
CA PHE A 226 13.79 -4.73 -7.01
C PHE A 226 14.61 -4.31 -8.23
N GLY A 227 14.85 -5.21 -9.19
CA GLY A 227 15.59 -4.90 -10.41
C GLY A 227 14.92 -3.82 -11.24
N ALA A 228 13.59 -3.89 -11.40
CA ALA A 228 12.82 -2.89 -12.15
C ALA A 228 12.96 -1.48 -11.55
N LEU A 229 12.80 -1.35 -10.21
CA LEU A 229 12.96 -0.07 -9.52
C LEU A 229 14.37 0.50 -9.67
N LYS A 230 15.40 -0.32 -9.47
CA LYS A 230 16.81 0.10 -9.63
C LYS A 230 17.12 0.55 -11.04
N ASP A 231 16.44 -0.01 -12.04
CA ASP A 231 16.58 0.40 -13.44
C ASP A 231 15.72 1.63 -13.80
N GLY A 232 14.89 2.17 -12.89
CA GLY A 232 14.03 3.33 -13.13
C GLY A 232 12.71 2.99 -13.82
N TYR A 233 12.23 1.73 -13.71
CA TYR A 233 10.92 1.32 -14.19
C TYR A 233 9.90 1.26 -13.05
N VAL A 234 8.65 1.56 -13.35
CA VAL A 234 7.53 1.22 -12.48
C VAL A 234 7.34 -0.30 -12.49
N SER A 235 7.32 -0.91 -11.32
CA SER A 235 7.12 -2.34 -11.14
C SER A 235 5.65 -2.65 -10.87
N ILE A 236 5.08 -3.62 -11.58
CA ILE A 236 3.76 -4.21 -11.28
C ILE A 236 3.96 -5.70 -11.04
N THR A 237 3.80 -6.12 -9.79
CA THR A 237 3.89 -7.54 -9.40
C THR A 237 2.49 -8.10 -9.14
N PRO A 238 1.95 -8.97 -10.01
CA PRO A 238 0.74 -9.71 -9.69
C PRO A 238 0.99 -10.67 -8.52
N LEU A 239 0.13 -10.63 -7.50
CA LEU A 239 0.24 -11.50 -6.32
C LEU A 239 -0.92 -12.49 -6.30
N THR A 240 -0.66 -13.67 -5.78
CA THR A 240 -1.67 -14.69 -5.51
C THR A 240 -1.78 -14.93 -4.01
N LEU A 241 -2.97 -15.34 -3.55
CA LEU A 241 -3.21 -15.70 -2.15
C LEU A 241 -3.03 -17.21 -1.92
N ASP A 242 -2.86 -17.99 -2.99
CA ASP A 242 -2.50 -19.39 -2.90
C ASP A 242 -0.99 -19.49 -2.69
N LEU A 243 -0.60 -19.90 -1.49
CA LEU A 243 0.80 -20.05 -1.07
C LEU A 243 1.27 -21.52 -1.14
N THR A 244 0.47 -22.39 -1.74
CA THR A 244 0.86 -23.81 -1.92
C THR A 244 1.83 -23.96 -3.08
N ASP A 245 2.83 -24.85 -2.92
CA ASP A 245 3.86 -25.18 -3.92
C ASP A 245 3.37 -26.34 -4.82
#